data_320f616e5617ce493da5503634fcd021
#
_entry.id   320f616e5617ce493da5503634fcd021
#
_cell.length_a   1.000
_cell.length_b   1.000
_cell.length_c   1.000
_cell.angle_alpha   90.00
_cell.angle_beta   90.00
_cell.angle_gamma   90.00
#
_symmetry.space_group_name_H-M   'P 1'
#
loop_
_entity.id
_entity.type
_entity.pdbx_description
1 polymer ?
#
loop_
_entity_poly.entity_id
_entity_poly.type
_entity_poly.pdbx_seq_one_letter_code
_entity_poly.pdbx_strand_id
1 'polypeptide(L)'
;RLQLFLRQGNIVTVNLINTTYSYNQFTQSYTLKIGGITLTPKMLEAFSDINEVMEYRQELDAAIYNFEVNGNNNYEKLADIYQQIGEYTYYDLKSGFAHSAVGALVEPGAVCEGYSKAVKLICNKEQIPCVLVFGNLDTSDMTAHMWNYVLMEDNKWYALDLTWDDTDDPSNKEV
;
A
#
# COMPACT_ATOMS: atom_id res chain seq x y z
N ARG A 1 1.94 -9.24 -3.24
CA ARG A 1 2.77 -8.66 -4.31
C ARG A 1 1.93 -8.15 -5.50
N LEU A 2 0.89 -8.86 -5.94
CA LEU A 2 0.05 -8.41 -7.06
C LEU A 2 -0.64 -7.07 -6.76
N GLN A 3 -1.09 -6.83 -5.52
CA GLN A 3 -1.73 -5.57 -5.10
C GLN A 3 -0.84 -4.33 -5.26
N LEU A 4 0.49 -4.48 -5.34
CA LEU A 4 1.42 -3.35 -5.50
C LEU A 4 1.28 -2.64 -6.85
N PHE A 5 0.83 -3.38 -7.86
CA PHE A 5 0.65 -2.92 -9.22
C PHE A 5 -0.82 -2.73 -9.61
N LEU A 6 -1.72 -2.95 -8.66
CA LEU A 6 -3.16 -2.85 -8.88
C LEU A 6 -3.71 -1.61 -8.16
N ARG A 7 -4.60 -0.90 -8.82
CA ARG A 7 -5.28 0.27 -8.27
C ARG A 7 -6.28 -0.16 -7.20
N GLN A 8 -6.30 0.55 -6.06
CA GLN A 8 -7.30 0.33 -5.02
C GLN A 8 -8.68 0.78 -5.49
N GLY A 9 -9.75 0.09 -5.00
CA GLY A 9 -11.15 0.52 -5.24
C GLY A 9 -11.78 -0.03 -6.50
N ASN A 10 -11.28 -0.73 -7.40
CA ASN A 10 -11.85 -1.54 -8.50
C ASN A 10 -10.76 -2.43 -9.11
N ILE A 11 -9.92 -2.93 -8.24
CA ILE A 11 -8.70 -3.65 -8.60
C ILE A 11 -9.01 -5.00 -9.21
N VAL A 12 -10.07 -5.62 -8.75
CA VAL A 12 -10.41 -6.98 -9.11
C VAL A 12 -11.91 -7.11 -9.30
N THR A 13 -12.33 -7.59 -10.45
CA THR A 13 -13.69 -8.11 -10.59
C THR A 13 -13.73 -9.51 -10.02
N VAL A 14 -14.56 -9.72 -9.00
CA VAL A 14 -14.76 -11.01 -8.36
C VAL A 14 -16.04 -11.63 -8.91
N ASN A 15 -15.91 -12.74 -9.63
CA ASN A 15 -17.04 -13.54 -10.07
C ASN A 15 -17.10 -14.84 -9.25
N LEU A 16 -18.21 -15.06 -8.58
CA LEU A 16 -18.47 -16.31 -7.87
C LEU A 16 -19.08 -17.33 -8.84
N ILE A 17 -18.45 -18.49 -8.95
CA ILE A 17 -18.85 -19.55 -9.86
C ILE A 17 -19.50 -20.68 -9.05
N ASN A 18 -20.60 -21.23 -9.57
CA ASN A 18 -21.31 -22.36 -8.95
C ASN A 18 -21.65 -22.10 -7.48
N THR A 19 -22.21 -20.94 -7.22
CA THR A 19 -22.61 -20.54 -5.87
C THR A 19 -23.97 -21.14 -5.56
N THR A 20 -24.08 -21.85 -4.45
CA THR A 20 -25.33 -22.36 -3.91
C THR A 20 -25.51 -21.89 -2.48
N TYR A 21 -26.73 -21.58 -2.11
CA TYR A 21 -27.04 -21.27 -0.71
C TYR A 21 -28.15 -22.20 -0.20
N SER A 22 -28.11 -22.52 1.05
CA SER A 22 -29.16 -23.26 1.75
C SER A 22 -29.48 -22.61 3.08
N TYR A 23 -30.74 -22.61 3.46
CA TYR A 23 -31.19 -22.12 4.75
C TYR A 23 -31.59 -23.28 5.64
N ASN A 24 -31.08 -23.33 6.84
CA ASN A 24 -31.48 -24.29 7.87
C ASN A 24 -32.43 -23.59 8.86
N GLN A 25 -33.70 -23.95 8.79
CA GLN A 25 -34.77 -23.34 9.62
C GLN A 25 -34.65 -23.70 11.10
N PHE A 26 -34.02 -24.82 11.45
CA PHE A 26 -33.85 -25.24 12.84
C PHE A 26 -32.73 -24.47 13.56
N THR A 27 -31.64 -24.20 12.83
CA THR A 27 -30.51 -23.43 13.36
C THR A 27 -30.57 -21.95 13.01
N GLN A 28 -31.57 -21.55 12.18
CA GLN A 28 -31.70 -20.19 11.65
C GLN A 28 -30.41 -19.68 10.96
N SER A 29 -29.70 -20.57 10.30
CA SER A 29 -28.40 -20.28 9.68
C SER A 29 -28.45 -20.47 8.17
N TYR A 30 -27.62 -19.67 7.48
CA TYR A 30 -27.37 -19.79 6.04
C TYR A 30 -26.02 -20.45 5.82
N THR A 31 -25.98 -21.37 4.86
CA THR A 31 -24.72 -21.92 4.36
C THR A 31 -24.54 -21.50 2.91
N LEU A 32 -23.44 -20.82 2.63
CA LEU A 32 -23.02 -20.44 1.29
C LEU A 32 -21.88 -21.36 0.85
N LYS A 33 -22.06 -22.06 -0.26
CA LYS A 33 -21.00 -22.84 -0.92
C LYS A 33 -20.59 -22.13 -2.21
N ILE A 34 -19.30 -21.85 -2.37
CA ILE A 34 -18.73 -21.23 -3.55
C ILE A 34 -17.88 -22.27 -4.25
N GLY A 35 -18.24 -22.62 -5.49
CA GLY A 35 -17.53 -23.62 -6.29
C GLY A 35 -16.22 -23.10 -6.91
N GLY A 36 -16.15 -21.77 -7.11
CA GLY A 36 -14.94 -21.14 -7.62
C GLY A 36 -15.02 -19.63 -7.56
N ILE A 37 -13.87 -18.99 -7.65
CA ILE A 37 -13.72 -17.53 -7.70
C ILE A 37 -12.85 -17.21 -8.91
N THR A 38 -13.37 -16.38 -9.82
CA THR A 38 -12.57 -15.78 -10.88
C THR A 38 -12.20 -14.36 -10.48
N LEU A 39 -10.91 -14.05 -10.47
CA LEU A 39 -10.37 -12.74 -10.20
C LEU A 39 -9.83 -12.16 -11.51
N THR A 40 -10.35 -10.99 -11.91
CA THR A 40 -9.83 -10.25 -13.07
C THR A 40 -9.15 -8.99 -12.56
N PRO A 41 -7.80 -8.96 -12.54
CA PRO A 41 -7.06 -7.78 -12.10
C PRO A 41 -7.15 -6.67 -13.14
N LYS A 42 -7.19 -5.43 -12.66
CA LYS A 42 -7.07 -4.21 -13.48
C LYS A 42 -5.68 -3.62 -13.23
N MET A 43 -4.87 -3.50 -14.27
CA MET A 43 -3.57 -2.84 -14.19
C MET A 43 -3.72 -1.34 -13.93
N LEU A 44 -2.69 -0.72 -13.37
CA LEU A 44 -2.56 0.74 -13.35
C LEU A 44 -2.49 1.25 -14.80
N GLU A 45 -3.05 2.44 -15.02
CA GLU A 45 -3.07 3.06 -16.34
C GLU A 45 -1.66 3.48 -16.83
N ALA A 46 -0.71 3.57 -15.89
CA ALA A 46 0.70 3.83 -16.19
C ALA A 46 1.37 2.71 -16.99
N PHE A 47 0.86 1.48 -16.92
CA PHE A 47 1.44 0.34 -17.62
C PHE A 47 0.73 0.09 -18.95
N SER A 48 1.49 -0.01 -20.02
CA SER A 48 0.97 -0.32 -21.37
C SER A 48 0.64 -1.81 -21.51
N ASP A 49 1.43 -2.68 -20.92
CA ASP A 49 1.26 -4.13 -20.97
C ASP A 49 1.88 -4.86 -19.77
N ILE A 50 1.75 -6.19 -19.76
CA ILE A 50 2.26 -7.05 -18.70
C ILE A 50 3.79 -7.11 -18.63
N ASN A 51 4.50 -6.88 -19.74
CA ASN A 51 5.96 -6.92 -19.75
C ASN A 51 6.50 -5.72 -19.00
N GLU A 52 5.93 -4.55 -19.21
CA GLU A 52 6.25 -3.34 -18.46
C GLU A 52 5.99 -3.52 -16.95
N VAL A 53 4.88 -4.14 -16.57
CA VAL A 53 4.64 -4.51 -15.17
C VAL A 53 5.76 -5.40 -14.62
N MET A 54 6.26 -6.33 -15.42
CA MET A 54 7.33 -7.25 -15.00
C MET A 54 8.68 -6.55 -14.88
N GLU A 55 8.98 -5.58 -15.74
CA GLU A 55 10.18 -4.74 -15.67
C GLU A 55 10.17 -3.90 -14.40
N TYR A 56 9.14 -3.12 -14.17
CA TYR A 56 9.00 -2.32 -12.94
C TYR A 56 8.97 -3.17 -11.66
N ARG A 57 8.48 -4.40 -11.76
CA ARG A 57 8.58 -5.33 -10.63
C ARG A 57 10.02 -5.68 -10.31
N GLN A 58 10.85 -5.94 -11.34
CA GLN A 58 12.27 -6.24 -11.13
C GLN A 58 13.00 -5.03 -10.53
N GLU A 59 12.71 -3.82 -11.03
CA GLU A 59 13.28 -2.59 -10.49
C GLU A 59 12.85 -2.35 -9.05
N LEU A 60 11.58 -2.56 -8.74
CA LEU A 60 11.06 -2.44 -7.36
C LEU A 60 11.67 -3.50 -6.42
N ASP A 61 11.76 -4.76 -6.87
CA ASP A 61 12.41 -5.83 -6.10
C ASP A 61 13.91 -5.49 -5.86
N ALA A 62 14.60 -4.89 -6.84
CA ALA A 62 15.98 -4.40 -6.70
C ALA A 62 16.09 -3.20 -5.75
N ALA A 63 15.19 -2.22 -5.87
CA ALA A 63 15.15 -1.06 -4.96
C ALA A 63 14.93 -1.52 -3.50
N ILE A 64 14.00 -2.44 -3.27
CA ILE A 64 13.76 -3.01 -1.93
C ILE A 64 15.00 -3.77 -1.43
N TYR A 65 15.63 -4.57 -2.28
CA TYR A 65 16.80 -5.35 -1.91
C TYR A 65 17.98 -4.44 -1.47
N ASN A 66 18.22 -3.37 -2.21
CA ASN A 66 19.30 -2.42 -1.98
C ASN A 66 18.97 -1.35 -0.92
N PHE A 67 17.74 -1.26 -0.45
CA PHE A 67 17.34 -0.29 0.57
C PHE A 67 17.98 -0.68 1.91
N GLU A 68 19.01 0.00 2.32
CA GLU A 68 19.71 -0.25 3.58
C GLU A 68 19.01 0.49 4.72
N VAL A 69 18.64 -0.23 5.77
CA VAL A 69 17.97 0.34 6.95
C VAL A 69 18.94 0.33 8.13
N ASN A 70 19.14 1.50 8.73
CA ASN A 70 19.96 1.69 9.90
C ASN A 70 19.09 1.81 11.16
N GLY A 71 19.58 1.28 12.27
CA GLY A 71 18.91 1.36 13.56
C GLY A 71 19.06 0.10 14.39
N ASN A 72 19.07 0.27 15.71
CA ASN A 72 19.24 -0.81 16.68
C ASN A 72 17.92 -1.36 17.22
N ASN A 73 16.82 -0.67 16.95
CA ASN A 73 15.46 -1.02 17.34
C ASN A 73 14.47 -0.58 16.26
N ASN A 74 13.22 -0.99 16.37
CA ASN A 74 12.21 -0.68 15.33
C ASN A 74 11.94 0.81 15.20
N TYR A 75 12.03 1.58 16.28
CA TYR A 75 11.83 3.03 16.22
C TYR A 75 12.91 3.71 15.36
N GLU A 76 14.18 3.40 15.60
CA GLU A 76 15.30 3.94 14.82
C GLU A 76 15.23 3.50 13.36
N LYS A 77 14.90 2.22 13.11
CA LYS A 77 14.71 1.69 11.75
C LYS A 77 13.56 2.40 11.02
N LEU A 78 12.43 2.62 11.69
CA LEU A 78 11.30 3.32 11.07
C LEU A 78 11.62 4.79 10.79
N ALA A 79 12.35 5.46 11.68
CA ALA A 79 12.81 6.84 11.44
C ALA A 79 13.73 6.92 10.21
N ASP A 80 14.65 5.97 10.07
CA ASP A 80 15.55 5.88 8.91
C ASP A 80 14.79 5.57 7.61
N ILE A 81 13.82 4.64 7.64
CA ILE A 81 12.94 4.34 6.51
C ILE A 81 12.17 5.58 6.05
N TYR A 82 11.62 6.33 7.00
CA TYR A 82 10.87 7.55 6.73
C TYR A 82 11.72 8.62 6.08
N GLN A 83 12.91 8.86 6.67
CA GLN A 83 13.84 9.83 6.13
C GLN A 83 14.22 9.47 4.69
N GLN A 84 14.64 8.23 4.43
CA GLN A 84 15.10 7.82 3.10
C GLN A 84 13.98 7.91 2.06
N ILE A 85 12.74 7.48 2.38
CA ILE A 85 11.62 7.56 1.44
C ILE A 85 11.23 9.03 1.20
N GLY A 86 11.13 9.86 2.26
CA GLY A 86 10.80 11.27 2.14
C GLY A 86 11.85 12.09 1.37
N GLU A 87 13.14 11.75 1.50
CA GLU A 87 14.22 12.36 0.71
C GLU A 87 14.20 11.94 -0.76
N TYR A 88 13.72 10.74 -1.06
CA TYR A 88 13.72 10.20 -2.41
C TYR A 88 12.51 10.64 -3.24
N THR A 89 11.32 10.69 -2.65
CA THR A 89 10.07 10.97 -3.38
C THR A 89 9.35 12.21 -2.84
N TYR A 90 8.34 12.65 -3.56
CA TYR A 90 7.53 13.81 -3.20
C TYR A 90 6.05 13.54 -3.51
N TYR A 91 5.15 14.33 -2.91
CA TYR A 91 3.72 14.16 -3.15
C TYR A 91 3.33 14.65 -4.55
N ASP A 92 2.80 13.76 -5.39
CA ASP A 92 2.38 14.07 -6.76
C ASP A 92 1.15 13.27 -7.18
N LEU A 93 0.02 13.96 -7.33
CA LEU A 93 -1.24 13.41 -7.84
C LEU A 93 -1.20 13.08 -9.34
N LYS A 94 -0.23 13.63 -10.08
CA LYS A 94 -0.14 13.50 -11.54
C LYS A 94 0.79 12.38 -11.98
N SER A 95 1.61 11.86 -11.09
CA SER A 95 2.48 10.73 -11.40
C SER A 95 1.66 9.52 -11.81
N GLY A 96 2.06 8.86 -12.90
CA GLY A 96 1.46 7.59 -13.33
C GLY A 96 1.56 6.49 -12.29
N PHE A 97 2.58 6.57 -11.44
CA PHE A 97 2.86 5.60 -10.37
C PHE A 97 2.43 6.06 -8.99
N ALA A 98 1.72 7.19 -8.87
CA ALA A 98 1.34 7.81 -7.61
C ALA A 98 0.74 6.83 -6.59
N HIS A 99 -0.09 5.91 -7.04
CA HIS A 99 -0.78 4.91 -6.21
C HIS A 99 0.01 3.59 -6.01
N SER A 100 1.26 3.56 -6.42
CA SER A 100 2.13 2.38 -6.36
C SER A 100 3.37 2.66 -5.51
N ALA A 101 3.94 1.61 -4.91
CA ALA A 101 5.25 1.70 -4.28
C ALA A 101 6.36 2.04 -5.29
N VAL A 102 6.13 1.85 -6.59
CA VAL A 102 7.03 2.31 -7.66
C VAL A 102 7.23 3.82 -7.57
N GLY A 103 6.15 4.60 -7.35
CA GLY A 103 6.20 6.05 -7.20
C GLY A 103 6.97 6.52 -5.96
N ALA A 104 7.19 5.64 -4.99
CA ALA A 104 7.90 5.99 -3.78
C ALA A 104 9.32 5.39 -3.68
N LEU A 105 9.69 4.42 -4.55
CA LEU A 105 10.96 3.70 -4.46
C LEU A 105 11.73 3.59 -5.77
N VAL A 106 11.12 3.91 -6.92
CA VAL A 106 11.73 3.74 -8.26
C VAL A 106 11.57 5.01 -9.11
N GLU A 107 10.35 5.47 -9.32
CA GLU A 107 10.01 6.65 -10.13
C GLU A 107 9.37 7.71 -9.22
N PRO A 108 10.10 8.71 -8.72
CA PRO A 108 9.61 9.60 -7.68
C PRO A 108 8.35 10.35 -8.06
N GLY A 109 7.39 10.33 -7.16
CA GLY A 109 6.05 10.94 -7.28
C GLY A 109 4.97 9.98 -6.77
N ALA A 110 4.58 10.14 -5.50
CA ALA A 110 3.64 9.26 -4.81
C ALA A 110 2.52 10.05 -4.12
N VAL A 111 1.40 9.39 -3.86
CA VAL A 111 0.36 9.84 -2.92
C VAL A 111 0.34 8.91 -1.70
N CYS A 112 -0.54 9.18 -0.75
CA CYS A 112 -0.65 8.41 0.50
C CYS A 112 -0.59 6.89 0.31
N GLU A 113 -1.21 6.38 -0.75
CA GLU A 113 -1.22 4.95 -1.09
C GLU A 113 0.18 4.47 -1.51
N GLY A 114 0.91 5.23 -2.31
CA GLY A 114 2.28 4.92 -2.74
C GLY A 114 3.26 4.90 -1.57
N TYR A 115 3.24 5.95 -0.73
CA TYR A 115 4.03 6.03 0.49
C TYR A 115 3.77 4.86 1.44
N SER A 116 2.50 4.60 1.75
CA SER A 116 2.14 3.52 2.68
C SER A 116 2.54 2.14 2.17
N LYS A 117 2.44 1.90 0.86
CA LYS A 117 2.87 0.65 0.24
C LYS A 117 4.39 0.49 0.30
N ALA A 118 5.15 1.56 0.07
CA ALA A 118 6.60 1.55 0.18
C ALA A 118 7.05 1.22 1.61
N VAL A 119 6.53 1.94 2.61
CA VAL A 119 6.79 1.67 4.02
C VAL A 119 6.48 0.19 4.35
N LYS A 120 5.33 -0.32 3.91
CA LYS A 120 4.95 -1.73 4.14
C LYS A 120 5.97 -2.71 3.55
N LEU A 121 6.50 -2.43 2.37
CA LEU A 121 7.48 -3.31 1.71
C LEU A 121 8.81 -3.34 2.45
N ILE A 122 9.32 -2.19 2.85
CA ILE A 122 10.57 -2.10 3.59
C ILE A 122 10.40 -2.69 4.99
N CYS A 123 9.29 -2.42 5.69
CA CYS A 123 8.97 -3.10 6.96
C CYS A 123 8.95 -4.62 6.82
N ASN A 124 8.40 -5.16 5.71
CA ASN A 124 8.40 -6.61 5.47
C ASN A 124 9.83 -7.16 5.29
N LYS A 125 10.71 -6.42 4.59
CA LYS A 125 12.12 -6.77 4.45
C LYS A 125 12.81 -6.81 5.83
N GLU A 126 12.56 -5.81 6.65
CA GLU A 126 13.14 -5.67 7.99
C GLU A 126 12.45 -6.53 9.06
N GLN A 127 11.45 -7.31 8.68
CA GLN A 127 10.65 -8.16 9.57
C GLN A 127 9.90 -7.37 10.68
N ILE A 128 9.61 -6.10 10.41
CA ILE A 128 8.78 -5.26 11.28
C ILE A 128 7.31 -5.53 10.91
N PRO A 129 6.47 -6.02 11.84
CA PRO A 129 5.06 -6.22 11.55
C PRO A 129 4.37 -4.89 11.22
N CYS A 130 3.85 -4.79 10.02
CA CYS A 130 3.24 -3.58 9.50
C CYS A 130 1.97 -3.95 8.72
N VAL A 131 0.92 -3.17 8.83
CA VAL A 131 -0.33 -3.33 8.07
C VAL A 131 -0.68 -2.03 7.36
N LEU A 132 -1.30 -2.15 6.18
CA LEU A 132 -1.91 -1.03 5.48
C LEU A 132 -3.28 -0.77 6.06
N VAL A 133 -3.59 0.49 6.32
CA VAL A 133 -4.91 0.95 6.77
C VAL A 133 -5.45 1.92 5.74
N PHE A 134 -6.71 1.74 5.41
CA PHE A 134 -7.45 2.60 4.52
C PHE A 134 -8.69 3.14 5.23
N GLY A 135 -8.94 4.43 5.09
CA GLY A 135 -10.07 5.09 5.71
C GLY A 135 -10.37 6.43 5.07
N ASN A 136 -11.29 7.14 5.67
CA ASN A 136 -11.58 8.53 5.32
C ASN A 136 -11.04 9.44 6.41
N LEU A 137 -10.44 10.54 6.02
CA LEU A 137 -10.11 11.61 6.94
C LEU A 137 -11.41 12.26 7.45
N ASP A 138 -11.44 12.64 8.72
CA ASP A 138 -12.54 13.39 9.31
C ASP A 138 -12.46 14.88 8.88
N THR A 139 -12.54 15.05 7.57
CA THR A 139 -12.56 16.37 6.92
C THR A 139 -13.91 16.56 6.25
N SER A 140 -14.29 17.81 5.97
CA SER A 140 -15.55 18.14 5.27
C SER A 140 -15.72 17.37 3.94
N ASP A 141 -14.60 16.99 3.31
CA ASP A 141 -14.58 16.38 2.00
C ASP A 141 -14.50 14.84 2.04
N MET A 142 -14.45 14.22 3.23
CA MET A 142 -14.32 12.77 3.43
C MET A 142 -13.24 12.14 2.53
N THR A 143 -12.09 12.80 2.42
CA THR A 143 -11.02 12.38 1.52
C THR A 143 -10.49 11.00 1.93
N ALA A 144 -10.47 10.09 0.97
CA ALA A 144 -9.89 8.77 1.18
C ALA A 144 -8.38 8.88 1.45
N HIS A 145 -7.91 8.20 2.47
CA HIS A 145 -6.52 8.24 2.90
C HIS A 145 -6.00 6.85 3.24
N MET A 146 -4.68 6.65 3.11
CA MET A 146 -4.00 5.41 3.46
C MET A 146 -2.77 5.71 4.31
N TRP A 147 -2.61 4.90 5.35
CA TRP A 147 -1.47 4.96 6.26
C TRP A 147 -1.08 3.57 6.74
N ASN A 148 -0.14 3.48 7.65
CA ASN A 148 0.34 2.23 8.21
C ASN A 148 0.03 2.13 9.72
N TYR A 149 -0.11 0.89 10.21
CA TYR A 149 0.10 0.58 11.61
C TYR A 149 1.26 -0.40 11.73
N VAL A 150 2.13 -0.17 12.70
CA VAL A 150 3.27 -1.02 13.00
C VAL A 150 3.22 -1.54 14.43
N LEU A 151 3.65 -2.78 14.62
CA LEU A 151 3.79 -3.38 15.95
C LEU A 151 5.20 -3.11 16.45
N MET A 152 5.29 -2.44 17.59
CA MET A 152 6.56 -2.14 18.25
C MET A 152 6.93 -3.19 19.30
N GLU A 153 8.15 -3.09 19.84
CA GLU A 153 8.69 -4.05 20.82
C GLU A 153 7.90 -4.09 22.14
N ASP A 154 7.13 -3.05 22.44
CA ASP A 154 6.23 -3.01 23.59
C ASP A 154 4.90 -3.75 23.38
N ASN A 155 4.77 -4.48 22.25
CA ASN A 155 3.58 -5.18 21.79
C ASN A 155 2.36 -4.27 21.56
N LYS A 156 2.58 -3.00 21.23
CA LYS A 156 1.50 -2.08 20.86
C LYS A 156 1.61 -1.70 19.40
N TRP A 157 0.46 -1.40 18.81
CA TRP A 157 0.35 -0.90 17.45
C TRP A 157 0.36 0.63 17.46
N TYR A 158 1.18 1.20 16.58
CA TYR A 158 1.31 2.64 16.39
C TYR A 158 0.97 3.02 14.96
N ALA A 159 0.22 4.11 14.80
CA ALA A 159 -0.07 4.68 13.49
C ALA A 159 1.18 5.39 12.96
N LEU A 160 1.45 5.20 11.68
CA LEU A 160 2.52 5.87 10.95
C LEU A 160 1.95 6.41 9.63
N ASP A 161 2.15 7.68 9.37
CA ASP A 161 1.65 8.37 8.18
C ASP A 161 2.74 9.23 7.55
N LEU A 162 3.53 8.62 6.68
CA LEU A 162 4.65 9.31 6.03
C LEU A 162 4.17 10.47 5.14
N THR A 163 2.97 10.41 4.60
CA THR A 163 2.42 11.48 3.77
C THR A 163 2.30 12.80 4.54
N TRP A 164 1.96 12.73 5.83
CA TRP A 164 1.80 13.90 6.69
C TRP A 164 3.11 14.32 7.37
N ASP A 165 4.04 13.40 7.47
CA ASP A 165 5.35 13.62 8.06
C ASP A 165 6.39 14.10 7.02
N ASP A 166 6.04 14.04 5.71
CA ASP A 166 6.88 14.55 4.63
C ASP A 166 6.86 16.08 4.60
N THR A 167 7.81 16.68 5.32
CA THR A 167 7.93 18.14 5.45
C THR A 167 8.58 18.80 4.24
N ASP A 168 9.13 18.03 3.30
CA ASP A 168 9.79 18.53 2.09
C ASP A 168 8.86 18.61 0.88
N ASP A 169 7.59 18.26 1.03
CA ASP A 169 6.58 18.48 0.00
C ASP A 169 6.54 19.97 -0.36
N PRO A 170 6.80 20.34 -1.63
CA PRO A 170 6.75 21.71 -2.10
C PRO A 170 5.39 22.39 -1.84
N SER A 171 4.31 21.60 -1.73
CA SER A 171 2.97 22.12 -1.40
C SER A 171 2.84 22.54 0.07
N ASN A 172 3.67 22.04 0.97
CA ASN A 172 3.71 22.41 2.38
C ASN A 172 4.62 23.63 2.66
N LYS A 173 5.33 24.15 1.66
CA LYS A 173 6.20 25.33 1.80
C LYS A 173 5.47 26.68 1.64
N GLU A 174 4.17 26.67 1.41
CA GLU A 174 3.32 27.87 1.30
C GLU A 174 2.29 27.97 2.45
N VAL A 175 2.72 27.77 3.69
CA VAL A 175 1.90 28.16 4.87
C VAL A 175 2.74 28.99 5.82
#